data_6c19f3f50b3deee789fbfd156c7acb74
#
_entry.id   6c19f3f50b3deee789fbfd156c7acb74
#
_cell.length_a   1.000
_cell.length_b   1.000
_cell.length_c   1.000
_cell.angle_alpha   90.00
_cell.angle_beta   90.00
_cell.angle_gamma   90.00
#
_symmetry.space_group_name_H-M   'P 1'
#
loop_
_entity.id
_entity.type
_entity.pdbx_description
1 polymer ?
#
loop_
_entity_poly.entity_id
_entity_poly.type
_entity_poly.pdbx_seq_one_letter_code
_entity_poly.pdbx_strand_id
1 'polypeptide(L)'
;MGSGRKPVAPGLGDVKRLEEMQRYLRQRRRSRHARAWVGIACATFLLALFATGLVRAYVATRSAARPFIDTETKAPTPVRAEGSGSVPTGPADTTVAPDRSAGSPSSGAPAGSPAVAAAEPRAGGTLTFLVPGEPPSYDAHREETFALMHPAAPHYNTLLRIDPLDPTGTRVVGDLATSWAVSADKRTYILKLRRGVKFHDGSEMTSRDVRATYEKIINPPPGITSARKGEYLQIETVQAPEPYIVAFKLKWPSPSFIHSLASPWNWIYKADILERDVRWYEKHIMGTGPFVFVEHVKGTRWVGQRNPEYWDRGKPYLDGYQALFIRDDAAQAAAIRSGRADIQFRGFSPAQRDDIVRALGEKVTVQESPWNCGLLVAINHEKEPFNDRRVRRALSLALDRHAAAGALSRTAIVREVAGVQVPGSPLATPPAELVKLAGYWRDIRESRSDARRLLAEAGVPEGFSVVLKNRDIPMPYQHVGVWLVDQWSQIGLKVRHEIEDSAQYFKDLRAGNFELSTDFQCGYVVDPDLDLYKFQSSGRSDANYGRYTDPVLDDLYVRQSRTVDPEHRRRYIQAFEKRLLDEEVHYIYTLQWHRIVPHSSRVRGWTITPSHYLNNQLDTVWLAE
;
A
#
# COMPACT_ATOMS: atom_id res chain seq x y z
N MET A 1 39.14 -49.25 -22.27
CA MET A 1 38.84 -49.04 -23.69
C MET A 1 37.83 -47.89 -23.76
N GLY A 2 38.34 -46.70 -24.03
CA GLY A 2 37.51 -45.48 -24.12
C GLY A 2 37.14 -45.20 -25.56
N SER A 3 35.87 -44.99 -25.85
CA SER A 3 35.39 -44.49 -27.14
C SER A 3 35.08 -43.00 -27.04
N GLY A 4 36.02 -42.17 -27.46
CA GLY A 4 35.81 -40.73 -27.64
C GLY A 4 34.88 -40.47 -28.82
N ARG A 5 33.75 -39.84 -28.59
CA ARG A 5 32.92 -39.24 -29.66
C ARG A 5 33.50 -37.87 -30.02
N LYS A 6 33.95 -37.73 -31.27
CA LYS A 6 34.32 -36.45 -31.87
C LYS A 6 33.06 -35.57 -32.05
N PRO A 7 33.13 -34.24 -31.87
CA PRO A 7 32.02 -33.38 -32.19
C PRO A 7 31.75 -33.36 -33.70
N VAL A 8 30.46 -33.53 -34.06
CA VAL A 8 29.98 -33.44 -35.46
C VAL A 8 29.99 -31.97 -35.85
N ALA A 9 30.66 -31.66 -36.97
CA ALA A 9 30.68 -30.32 -37.55
C ALA A 9 29.26 -29.93 -38.03
N PRO A 10 28.78 -28.67 -37.87
CA PRO A 10 27.47 -28.25 -38.33
C PRO A 10 27.36 -28.38 -39.85
N GLY A 11 26.23 -28.93 -40.33
CA GLY A 11 25.97 -29.15 -41.73
C GLY A 11 25.82 -27.84 -42.52
N LEU A 12 26.14 -27.86 -43.82
CA LEU A 12 26.01 -26.69 -44.71
C LEU A 12 24.64 -25.97 -44.69
N GLY A 13 23.57 -26.66 -44.23
CA GLY A 13 22.23 -26.06 -44.04
C GLY A 13 22.13 -25.10 -42.84
N ASP A 14 22.89 -25.37 -41.77
CA ASP A 14 22.85 -24.55 -40.56
C ASP A 14 23.66 -23.26 -40.71
N VAL A 15 24.74 -23.28 -41.49
CA VAL A 15 25.55 -22.07 -41.80
C VAL A 15 24.73 -21.08 -42.65
N LYS A 16 23.98 -21.56 -43.64
CA LYS A 16 23.10 -20.69 -44.45
C LYS A 16 21.98 -20.05 -43.62
N ARG A 17 21.35 -20.79 -42.73
CA ARG A 17 20.33 -20.26 -41.80
C ARG A 17 20.92 -19.20 -40.83
N LEU A 18 22.12 -19.37 -40.36
CA LEU A 18 22.81 -18.41 -39.49
C LEU A 18 23.09 -17.10 -40.24
N GLU A 19 23.56 -17.19 -41.52
CA GLU A 19 23.79 -16.02 -42.36
C GLU A 19 22.51 -15.26 -42.70
N GLU A 20 21.43 -15.97 -43.01
CA GLU A 20 20.12 -15.34 -43.27
C GLU A 20 19.58 -14.64 -42.00
N MET A 21 19.70 -15.24 -40.85
CA MET A 21 19.31 -14.64 -39.57
C MET A 21 20.17 -13.40 -39.26
N GLN A 22 21.47 -13.44 -39.53
CA GLN A 22 22.36 -12.28 -39.38
C GLN A 22 22.02 -11.13 -40.34
N ARG A 23 21.65 -11.42 -41.59
CA ARG A 23 21.17 -10.42 -42.56
C ARG A 23 19.85 -9.80 -42.09
N TYR A 24 18.90 -10.61 -41.61
CA TYR A 24 17.63 -10.14 -41.07
C TYR A 24 17.83 -9.22 -39.85
N LEU A 25 18.70 -9.57 -38.91
CA LEU A 25 19.00 -8.75 -37.73
C LEU A 25 19.71 -7.44 -38.10
N ARG A 26 20.62 -7.41 -39.09
CA ARG A 26 21.23 -6.17 -39.60
C ARG A 26 20.22 -5.25 -40.27
N GLN A 27 19.29 -5.82 -41.03
CA GLN A 27 18.23 -5.03 -41.69
C GLN A 27 17.24 -4.44 -40.67
N ARG A 28 16.91 -5.18 -39.61
CA ARG A 28 16.05 -4.72 -38.52
C ARG A 28 16.74 -3.64 -37.65
N ARG A 29 18.04 -3.70 -37.47
CA ARG A 29 18.83 -2.64 -36.79
C ARG A 29 18.80 -1.34 -37.60
N ARG A 30 19.02 -1.38 -38.94
CA ARG A 30 18.96 -0.19 -39.80
C ARG A 30 17.58 0.47 -39.79
N SER A 31 16.50 -0.27 -39.80
CA SER A 31 15.14 0.28 -39.73
C SER A 31 14.81 0.90 -38.38
N ARG A 32 15.36 0.39 -37.25
CA ARG A 32 15.21 1.03 -35.94
C ARG A 32 15.95 2.36 -35.83
N HIS A 33 17.14 2.47 -36.36
CA HIS A 33 17.88 3.75 -36.40
C HIS A 33 17.18 4.78 -37.28
N ALA A 34 16.66 4.40 -38.45
CA ALA A 34 15.90 5.31 -39.30
C ALA A 34 14.64 5.86 -38.62
N ARG A 35 13.88 5.01 -37.91
CA ARG A 35 12.70 5.45 -37.13
C ARG A 35 13.06 6.35 -35.94
N ALA A 36 14.19 6.14 -35.29
CA ALA A 36 14.67 6.99 -34.21
C ALA A 36 15.05 8.39 -34.72
N TRP A 37 15.71 8.49 -35.87
CA TRP A 37 16.04 9.77 -36.49
C TRP A 37 14.81 10.56 -36.95
N VAL A 38 13.78 9.90 -37.50
CA VAL A 38 12.51 10.54 -37.83
C VAL A 38 11.81 11.06 -36.58
N GLY A 39 11.82 10.28 -35.46
CA GLY A 39 11.27 10.72 -34.19
C GLY A 39 11.96 11.97 -33.62
N ILE A 40 13.29 12.03 -33.69
CA ILE A 40 14.08 13.18 -33.21
C ILE A 40 13.79 14.42 -34.10
N ALA A 41 13.71 14.26 -35.42
CA ALA A 41 13.39 15.36 -36.32
C ALA A 41 11.98 15.92 -36.09
N CYS A 42 10.99 15.06 -35.83
CA CYS A 42 9.63 15.50 -35.47
C CYS A 42 9.59 16.22 -34.12
N ALA A 43 10.33 15.74 -33.11
CA ALA A 43 10.39 16.36 -31.79
C ALA A 43 11.04 17.74 -31.83
N THR A 44 12.13 17.93 -32.61
CA THR A 44 12.78 19.23 -32.80
C THR A 44 11.90 20.23 -33.56
N PHE A 45 11.13 19.77 -34.54
CA PHE A 45 10.19 20.61 -35.27
C PHE A 45 9.02 21.08 -34.38
N LEU A 46 8.47 20.20 -33.52
CA LEU A 46 7.44 20.55 -32.53
C LEU A 46 7.94 21.53 -31.47
N LEU A 47 9.16 21.37 -31.00
CA LEU A 47 9.80 22.30 -30.04
C LEU A 47 9.99 23.69 -30.66
N ALA A 48 10.37 23.77 -31.94
CA ALA A 48 10.50 25.05 -32.66
C ALA A 48 9.14 25.76 -32.83
N LEU A 49 8.06 25.01 -33.11
CA LEU A 49 6.70 25.55 -33.17
C LEU A 49 6.20 26.05 -31.82
N PHE A 50 6.52 25.34 -30.76
CA PHE A 50 6.15 25.74 -29.38
C PHE A 50 6.90 27.01 -28.94
N ALA A 51 8.19 27.11 -29.25
CA ALA A 51 8.99 28.31 -28.96
C ALA A 51 8.47 29.54 -29.71
N THR A 52 8.08 29.40 -31.00
CA THR A 52 7.49 30.50 -31.76
C THR A 52 6.10 30.92 -31.26
N GLY A 53 5.31 29.97 -30.74
CA GLY A 53 4.04 30.24 -30.08
C GLY A 53 4.21 31.05 -28.77
N LEU A 54 5.18 30.69 -27.96
CA LEU A 54 5.51 31.41 -26.70
C LEU A 54 6.01 32.84 -26.95
N VAL A 55 6.84 33.06 -27.98
CA VAL A 55 7.31 34.39 -28.36
C VAL A 55 6.15 35.27 -28.83
N ARG A 56 5.20 34.73 -29.62
CA ARG A 56 4.00 35.47 -30.03
C ARG A 56 3.07 35.80 -28.84
N ALA A 57 2.89 34.90 -27.90
CA ALA A 57 2.12 35.14 -26.69
C ALA A 57 2.76 36.23 -25.78
N TYR A 58 4.10 36.20 -25.65
CA TYR A 58 4.86 37.20 -24.90
C TYR A 58 4.79 38.60 -25.50
N VAL A 59 4.83 38.70 -26.83
CA VAL A 59 4.69 39.99 -27.52
C VAL A 59 3.26 40.53 -27.43
N ALA A 60 2.24 39.66 -27.49
CA ALA A 60 0.83 40.05 -27.35
C ALA A 60 0.51 40.59 -25.93
N THR A 61 1.10 40.01 -24.90
CA THR A 61 0.90 40.46 -23.49
C THR A 61 1.57 41.79 -23.19
N ARG A 62 2.67 42.16 -23.86
CA ARG A 62 3.32 43.47 -23.74
C ARG A 62 2.56 44.62 -24.40
N SER A 63 1.70 44.34 -25.39
CA SER A 63 0.94 45.37 -26.10
C SER A 63 -0.34 45.81 -25.39
N ALA A 64 -0.74 45.13 -24.31
CA ALA A 64 -1.99 45.37 -23.55
C ALA A 64 -1.84 46.17 -22.25
N ALA A 65 -0.64 46.60 -21.88
CA ALA A 65 -0.40 47.38 -20.69
C ALA A 65 -0.48 48.90 -20.98
N ARG A 66 -1.64 49.50 -20.81
CA ARG A 66 -1.81 50.94 -20.63
C ARG A 66 -1.88 51.29 -19.17
N PRO A 67 -1.30 52.45 -18.70
CA PRO A 67 -1.20 52.81 -17.28
C PRO A 67 -2.56 53.28 -16.74
N PHE A 68 -2.91 52.80 -15.57
CA PHE A 68 -4.00 53.36 -14.78
C PHE A 68 -3.44 54.31 -13.72
N ILE A 69 -4.09 55.48 -13.63
CA ILE A 69 -3.76 56.67 -12.84
C ILE A 69 -4.04 56.43 -11.36
N ASP A 70 -3.12 56.93 -10.50
CA ASP A 70 -3.22 57.00 -9.05
C ASP A 70 -4.47 57.71 -8.56
N THR A 71 -5.12 57.13 -7.55
CA THR A 71 -5.93 57.86 -6.58
C THR A 71 -5.53 57.43 -5.19
N GLU A 72 -4.91 58.38 -4.50
CA GLU A 72 -4.61 58.35 -3.05
C GLU A 72 -5.86 58.08 -2.22
N THR A 73 -5.78 57.17 -1.27
CA THR A 73 -6.68 57.16 -0.10
C THR A 73 -5.83 56.86 1.16
N LYS A 74 -5.95 57.81 2.07
CA LYS A 74 -5.32 57.95 3.39
C LYS A 74 -5.45 56.70 4.27
N ALA A 75 -4.36 56.37 4.95
CA ALA A 75 -4.31 55.47 6.10
C ALA A 75 -4.91 56.15 7.35
N PRO A 76 -5.60 55.42 8.21
CA PRO A 76 -5.92 55.91 9.56
C PRO A 76 -4.84 55.47 10.57
N THR A 77 -4.55 56.42 11.43
CA THR A 77 -3.61 56.42 12.55
C THR A 77 -3.98 55.42 13.65
N PRO A 78 -3.01 54.83 14.40
CA PRO A 78 -3.32 53.88 15.47
C PRO A 78 -3.74 54.57 16.76
N VAL A 79 -4.81 54.09 17.36
CA VAL A 79 -5.24 54.46 18.71
C VAL A 79 -4.51 53.61 19.74
N ARG A 80 -3.87 54.33 20.67
CA ARG A 80 -3.20 53.80 21.87
C ARG A 80 -4.24 53.60 22.96
N ALA A 81 -4.30 52.42 23.57
CA ALA A 81 -5.04 52.19 24.80
C ALA A 81 -4.11 51.50 25.82
N GLU A 82 -3.85 52.21 26.90
CA GLU A 82 -3.22 51.73 28.12
C GLU A 82 -4.21 50.94 28.96
N GLY A 83 -3.75 49.89 29.65
CA GLY A 83 -4.55 49.19 30.63
C GLY A 83 -3.83 47.98 31.21
N SER A 84 -3.12 48.23 32.31
CA SER A 84 -2.45 47.26 33.18
C SER A 84 -3.44 46.24 33.79
N GLY A 85 -3.06 44.96 33.80
CA GLY A 85 -3.72 43.94 34.58
C GLY A 85 -2.83 42.71 34.78
N SER A 86 -2.37 42.55 35.99
CA SER A 86 -1.45 41.53 36.50
C SER A 86 -1.91 40.10 36.29
N VAL A 87 -0.98 39.23 35.89
CA VAL A 87 -1.07 37.77 35.82
C VAL A 87 -0.80 37.19 37.21
N PRO A 88 -1.55 36.18 37.64
CA PRO A 88 -1.04 35.21 38.62
C PRO A 88 -0.59 33.92 37.93
N THR A 89 0.67 33.60 38.14
CA THR A 89 1.29 32.32 37.88
C THR A 89 0.77 31.25 38.83
N GLY A 90 0.37 30.11 38.30
CA GLY A 90 0.18 28.87 39.05
C GLY A 90 0.22 27.66 38.11
N PRO A 91 1.07 26.67 38.39
CA PRO A 91 1.23 25.53 37.52
C PRO A 91 0.16 24.47 37.80
N ALA A 92 -0.49 23.95 36.77
CA ALA A 92 -1.28 22.73 36.87
C ALA A 92 -0.64 21.65 36.02
N ASP A 93 0.12 20.83 36.71
CA ASP A 93 0.62 19.54 36.28
C ASP A 93 -0.55 18.56 36.27
N THR A 94 -0.88 17.97 35.13
CA THR A 94 -1.83 16.85 35.04
C THR A 94 -1.22 15.75 34.17
N THR A 95 -0.37 14.98 34.84
CA THR A 95 -0.02 13.61 34.44
C THR A 95 -1.24 12.73 34.67
N VAL A 96 -1.84 12.24 33.60
CA VAL A 96 -2.84 11.16 33.68
C VAL A 96 -2.10 9.83 33.53
N ALA A 97 -1.94 9.13 34.65
CA ALA A 97 -1.65 7.71 34.69
C ALA A 97 -2.95 6.91 34.51
N PRO A 98 -2.93 5.72 33.90
CA PRO A 98 -4.14 4.92 33.76
C PRO A 98 -4.51 4.28 35.09
N ASP A 99 -5.72 4.56 35.53
CA ASP A 99 -6.35 3.99 36.71
C ASP A 99 -6.76 2.54 36.48
N ARG A 100 -6.37 1.68 37.46
CA ARG A 100 -6.85 0.32 37.59
C ARG A 100 -7.89 0.32 38.69
N SER A 101 -9.15 0.11 38.37
CA SER A 101 -10.01 -0.70 39.30
C SER A 101 -11.45 -0.87 38.78
N ALA A 102 -11.84 -2.10 38.87
CA ALA A 102 -13.10 -2.66 39.36
C ALA A 102 -14.28 -2.81 38.39
N GLY A 103 -14.67 -4.07 38.25
CA GLY A 103 -16.02 -4.51 38.43
C GLY A 103 -16.59 -5.44 37.36
N SER A 104 -16.50 -6.75 37.56
CA SER A 104 -17.21 -7.80 36.79
C SER A 104 -18.73 -7.73 36.96
N PRO A 105 -19.52 -8.34 36.02
CA PRO A 105 -19.87 -9.73 36.33
C PRO A 105 -19.76 -10.73 35.14
N SER A 106 -19.55 -11.95 35.56
CA SER A 106 -19.34 -13.18 34.84
C SER A 106 -20.53 -13.61 33.96
N SER A 107 -20.21 -14.11 32.75
CA SER A 107 -20.99 -15.19 32.14
C SER A 107 -20.01 -16.21 31.53
N GLY A 108 -20.25 -17.48 31.83
CA GLY A 108 -19.30 -18.58 31.68
C GLY A 108 -18.82 -18.82 30.24
N ALA A 109 -17.51 -18.98 30.16
CA ALA A 109 -16.82 -19.57 29.01
C ALA A 109 -16.41 -21.02 29.40
N PRO A 110 -16.36 -21.94 28.43
CA PRO A 110 -15.93 -23.32 28.71
C PRO A 110 -14.44 -23.37 29.02
N ALA A 111 -14.08 -24.34 29.89
CA ALA A 111 -12.75 -24.54 30.42
C ALA A 111 -11.65 -24.51 29.38
N GLY A 112 -10.73 -23.56 29.55
CA GLY A 112 -9.55 -23.39 28.71
C GLY A 112 -8.58 -24.57 28.87
N SER A 113 -8.03 -25.01 27.75
CA SER A 113 -6.79 -25.79 27.71
C SER A 113 -5.69 -25.06 28.49
N PRO A 114 -4.76 -25.76 29.14
CA PRO A 114 -3.71 -25.14 29.94
C PRO A 114 -2.88 -24.19 29.03
N ALA A 115 -2.76 -22.95 29.44
CA ALA A 115 -1.87 -21.98 28.82
C ALA A 115 -0.44 -22.56 28.85
N VAL A 116 0.07 -22.96 27.70
CA VAL A 116 1.49 -23.28 27.52
C VAL A 116 2.25 -22.01 27.91
N ALA A 117 3.07 -22.10 28.95
CA ALA A 117 3.92 -21.00 29.38
C ALA A 117 4.64 -20.44 28.18
N ALA A 118 4.47 -19.14 27.89
CA ALA A 118 5.11 -18.50 26.77
C ALA A 118 6.63 -18.66 26.92
N ALA A 119 7.27 -19.36 25.99
CA ALA A 119 8.71 -19.56 26.02
C ALA A 119 9.40 -18.19 25.99
N GLU A 120 10.40 -18.01 26.84
CA GLU A 120 11.17 -16.76 26.89
C GLU A 120 11.99 -16.57 25.60
N PRO A 121 12.10 -15.32 25.10
CA PRO A 121 12.93 -15.02 23.92
C PRO A 121 14.38 -15.43 24.13
N ARG A 122 14.98 -16.06 23.12
CA ARG A 122 16.38 -16.50 23.13
C ARG A 122 17.18 -15.68 22.14
N ALA A 123 18.40 -15.30 22.54
CA ALA A 123 19.36 -14.66 21.64
C ALA A 123 20.06 -15.71 20.79
N GLY A 124 20.34 -15.36 19.53
CA GLY A 124 21.12 -16.18 18.60
C GLY A 124 20.35 -16.63 17.37
N GLY A 125 21.10 -17.17 16.41
CA GLY A 125 20.60 -17.72 15.16
C GLY A 125 20.34 -16.69 14.06
N THR A 126 20.18 -17.22 12.86
CA THR A 126 19.91 -16.42 11.64
C THR A 126 18.55 -16.82 11.06
N LEU A 127 17.65 -15.85 10.92
CA LEU A 127 16.37 -16.05 10.25
C LEU A 127 16.56 -16.03 8.73
N THR A 128 16.08 -17.05 8.04
CA THR A 128 16.05 -17.06 6.57
C THR A 128 14.61 -16.91 6.08
N PHE A 129 14.35 -15.89 5.27
CA PHE A 129 13.01 -15.67 4.72
C PHE A 129 13.03 -15.48 3.19
N LEU A 130 11.87 -15.65 2.57
CA LEU A 130 11.72 -15.59 1.12
C LEU A 130 11.15 -14.24 0.67
N VAL A 131 11.67 -13.71 -0.42
CA VAL A 131 11.15 -12.53 -1.11
C VAL A 131 10.98 -12.85 -2.59
N PRO A 132 9.76 -12.71 -3.16
CA PRO A 132 9.50 -13.08 -4.56
C PRO A 132 9.98 -12.05 -5.60
N GLY A 133 10.76 -11.06 -5.20
CA GLY A 133 11.32 -10.04 -6.11
C GLY A 133 12.43 -9.24 -5.47
N GLU A 134 13.21 -8.57 -6.30
CA GLU A 134 14.29 -7.69 -5.84
C GLU A 134 13.84 -6.23 -5.76
N PRO A 135 14.43 -5.41 -4.85
CA PRO A 135 14.14 -4.00 -4.76
C PRO A 135 14.59 -3.25 -6.03
N PRO A 136 13.73 -2.43 -6.63
CA PRO A 136 14.11 -1.60 -7.78
C PRO A 136 15.05 -0.45 -7.39
N SER A 137 14.92 0.06 -6.17
CA SER A 137 15.86 0.95 -5.48
C SER A 137 15.77 0.72 -3.98
N TYR A 138 16.63 1.38 -3.16
CA TYR A 138 16.63 1.20 -1.70
C TYR A 138 15.91 2.35 -0.98
N ASP A 139 15.31 3.30 -1.70
CA ASP A 139 14.64 4.47 -1.14
C ASP A 139 13.15 4.18 -0.85
N ALA A 140 12.79 4.00 0.41
CA ALA A 140 11.42 3.76 0.87
C ALA A 140 10.45 4.91 0.56
N HIS A 141 10.95 6.14 0.46
CA HIS A 141 10.08 7.28 0.16
C HIS A 141 9.67 7.33 -1.32
N ARG A 142 10.41 6.61 -2.17
CA ARG A 142 10.15 6.48 -3.61
C ARG A 142 9.36 5.24 -3.97
N GLU A 143 9.66 4.10 -3.29
CA GLU A 143 9.14 2.80 -3.67
C GLU A 143 7.84 2.43 -2.93
N GLU A 144 7.07 1.49 -3.51
CA GLU A 144 5.80 0.98 -2.96
C GLU A 144 5.74 -0.56 -2.99
N THR A 145 6.88 -1.21 -2.98
CA THR A 145 6.97 -2.65 -3.18
C THR A 145 7.49 -3.41 -1.98
N PHE A 146 6.87 -4.57 -1.69
CA PHE A 146 7.36 -5.52 -0.70
C PHE A 146 8.78 -6.01 -1.01
N ALA A 147 9.19 -5.98 -2.26
CA ALA A 147 10.55 -6.35 -2.68
C ALA A 147 11.63 -5.47 -2.04
N LEU A 148 11.31 -4.22 -1.70
CA LEU A 148 12.14 -3.36 -0.85
C LEU A 148 11.82 -3.53 0.63
N MET A 149 10.54 -3.49 1.01
CA MET A 149 10.13 -3.46 2.41
C MET A 149 10.68 -4.64 3.21
N HIS A 150 10.47 -5.87 2.73
CA HIS A 150 10.84 -7.06 3.49
C HIS A 150 12.35 -7.15 3.78
N PRO A 151 13.26 -7.01 2.80
CA PRO A 151 14.68 -7.14 3.07
C PRO A 151 15.28 -5.90 3.75
N ALA A 152 14.76 -4.69 3.54
CA ALA A 152 15.42 -3.48 3.98
C ALA A 152 14.85 -2.86 5.26
N ALA A 153 13.58 -3.14 5.62
CA ALA A 153 12.98 -2.61 6.86
C ALA A 153 13.79 -2.92 8.14
N PRO A 154 14.49 -4.07 8.28
CA PRO A 154 15.28 -4.34 9.48
C PRO A 154 16.43 -3.36 9.72
N HIS A 155 16.81 -2.57 8.71
CA HIS A 155 17.86 -1.56 8.84
C HIS A 155 17.36 -0.21 9.37
N TYR A 156 16.04 -0.02 9.52
CA TYR A 156 15.45 1.29 9.78
C TYR A 156 14.45 1.28 10.94
N ASN A 157 14.23 2.46 11.49
CA ASN A 157 13.12 2.78 12.38
C ASN A 157 12.30 3.93 11.82
N THR A 158 11.08 4.07 12.35
CA THR A 158 10.13 5.16 12.11
C THR A 158 9.90 5.95 13.40
N LEU A 159 9.15 7.04 13.36
CA LEU A 159 8.81 7.77 14.59
C LEU A 159 7.88 6.96 15.50
N LEU A 160 6.82 6.44 14.91
CA LEU A 160 5.83 5.56 15.52
C LEU A 160 5.72 4.31 14.65
N ARG A 161 5.27 3.21 15.21
CA ARG A 161 4.99 1.98 14.46
C ARG A 161 3.69 1.32 14.93
N ILE A 162 3.16 0.45 14.12
CA ILE A 162 2.13 -0.47 14.58
C ILE A 162 2.79 -1.49 15.50
N ASP A 163 2.15 -1.79 16.63
CA ASP A 163 2.66 -2.77 17.59
C ASP A 163 2.86 -4.13 16.90
N PRO A 164 4.09 -4.68 16.90
CA PRO A 164 4.40 -5.94 16.22
C PRO A 164 3.67 -7.15 16.81
N LEU A 165 3.09 -7.04 17.99
CA LEU A 165 2.33 -8.10 18.64
C LEU A 165 0.80 -7.92 18.54
N ASP A 166 0.35 -6.85 17.88
CA ASP A 166 -1.07 -6.61 17.62
C ASP A 166 -1.52 -7.30 16.32
N PRO A 167 -2.28 -8.40 16.38
CA PRO A 167 -2.74 -9.09 15.18
C PRO A 167 -3.76 -8.29 14.37
N THR A 168 -4.39 -7.24 14.95
CA THR A 168 -5.33 -6.37 14.25
C THR A 168 -4.62 -5.33 13.37
N GLY A 169 -3.34 -5.05 13.64
CA GLY A 169 -2.54 -4.06 12.91
C GLY A 169 -3.02 -2.62 13.08
N THR A 170 -3.67 -2.30 14.19
CA THR A 170 -4.29 -0.97 14.44
C THR A 170 -3.66 -0.20 15.59
N ARG A 171 -3.00 -0.89 16.54
CA ARG A 171 -2.44 -0.26 17.74
C ARG A 171 -1.11 0.43 17.42
N VAL A 172 -1.09 1.76 17.51
CA VAL A 172 0.13 2.55 17.35
C VAL A 172 0.93 2.60 18.65
N VAL A 173 2.23 2.38 18.54
CA VAL A 173 3.22 2.49 19.64
C VAL A 173 4.39 3.37 19.23
N GLY A 174 5.17 3.83 20.22
CA GLY A 174 6.41 4.56 19.95
C GLY A 174 7.49 3.66 19.35
N ASP A 175 8.26 4.21 18.40
CA ASP A 175 9.50 3.62 17.91
C ASP A 175 10.65 4.60 18.25
N LEU A 176 11.07 5.49 17.36
CA LEU A 176 12.05 6.56 17.71
C LEU A 176 11.45 7.66 18.60
N ALA A 177 10.14 7.87 18.59
CA ALA A 177 9.47 8.72 19.57
C ALA A 177 9.04 7.92 20.80
N THR A 178 9.30 8.48 21.99
CA THR A 178 8.91 7.87 23.29
C THR A 178 7.48 8.23 23.69
N SER A 179 7.03 9.41 23.26
CA SER A 179 5.69 9.92 23.57
C SER A 179 5.33 11.04 22.60
N TRP A 180 4.04 11.35 22.54
CA TRP A 180 3.53 12.49 21.78
C TRP A 180 2.39 13.18 22.53
N ALA A 181 2.23 14.47 22.26
CA ALA A 181 1.13 15.29 22.73
C ALA A 181 0.43 15.97 21.56
N VAL A 182 -0.87 16.19 21.70
CA VAL A 182 -1.70 16.80 20.66
C VAL A 182 -2.38 18.04 21.25
N SER A 183 -2.29 19.19 20.56
CA SER A 183 -2.98 20.41 20.95
C SER A 183 -4.51 20.27 21.01
N ALA A 184 -5.18 21.16 21.74
CA ALA A 184 -6.64 21.11 21.89
C ALA A 184 -7.37 21.23 20.53
N ASP A 185 -6.86 21.99 19.59
CA ASP A 185 -7.38 22.15 18.23
C ASP A 185 -7.05 20.97 17.29
N LYS A 186 -6.34 19.94 17.80
CA LYS A 186 -5.91 18.74 17.07
C LYS A 186 -5.06 19.03 15.83
N ARG A 187 -4.36 20.18 15.79
CA ARG A 187 -3.54 20.60 14.64
C ARG A 187 -2.05 20.62 14.92
N THR A 188 -1.62 20.56 16.18
CA THR A 188 -0.19 20.51 16.52
C THR A 188 0.11 19.23 17.27
N TYR A 189 1.09 18.48 16.75
CA TYR A 189 1.60 17.25 17.34
C TYR A 189 3.04 17.44 17.74
N ILE A 190 3.34 17.26 19.02
CA ILE A 190 4.70 17.39 19.58
C ILE A 190 5.17 15.99 19.98
N LEU A 191 6.24 15.51 19.36
CA LEU A 191 6.83 14.19 19.63
C LEU A 191 8.14 14.36 20.38
N LYS A 192 8.33 13.60 21.47
CA LYS A 192 9.61 13.49 22.19
C LYS A 192 10.40 12.30 21.64
N LEU A 193 11.60 12.56 21.14
CA LEU A 193 12.47 11.53 20.58
C LEU A 193 13.28 10.83 21.68
N ARG A 194 13.68 9.59 21.40
CA ARG A 194 14.65 8.84 22.20
C ARG A 194 16.01 9.51 22.10
N ARG A 195 16.73 9.59 23.21
CA ARG A 195 18.11 10.06 23.29
C ARG A 195 19.06 8.89 23.04
N GLY A 196 20.24 9.16 22.49
CA GLY A 196 21.29 8.17 22.28
C GLY A 196 20.99 7.14 21.20
N VAL A 197 20.00 7.37 20.35
CA VAL A 197 19.77 6.54 19.15
C VAL A 197 20.86 6.84 18.15
N LYS A 198 21.57 5.80 17.68
CA LYS A 198 22.65 5.92 16.71
C LYS A 198 22.24 5.42 15.34
N PHE A 199 22.68 6.11 14.30
CA PHE A 199 22.77 5.54 12.97
C PHE A 199 23.85 4.45 12.92
N HIS A 200 23.82 3.60 11.92
CA HIS A 200 24.78 2.51 11.76
C HIS A 200 26.23 2.97 11.59
N ASP A 201 26.47 4.26 11.33
CA ASP A 201 27.80 4.89 11.30
C ASP A 201 28.27 5.43 12.67
N GLY A 202 27.48 5.20 13.72
CA GLY A 202 27.76 5.62 15.09
C GLY A 202 27.32 7.05 15.44
N SER A 203 26.88 7.86 14.46
CA SER A 203 26.38 9.22 14.71
C SER A 203 24.98 9.21 15.36
N GLU A 204 24.71 10.17 16.24
CA GLU A 204 23.44 10.26 16.95
C GLU A 204 22.32 10.84 16.06
N MET A 205 21.15 10.23 16.11
CA MET A 205 19.94 10.70 15.46
C MET A 205 19.27 11.80 16.28
N THR A 206 18.84 12.87 15.61
CA THR A 206 18.18 14.02 16.22
C THR A 206 16.91 14.44 15.47
N SER A 207 16.21 15.43 15.99
CA SER A 207 15.05 16.05 15.35
C SER A 207 15.38 16.67 13.97
N ARG A 208 16.63 17.02 13.71
CA ARG A 208 17.08 17.50 12.40
C ARG A 208 16.91 16.43 11.33
N ASP A 209 17.22 15.17 11.65
CA ASP A 209 17.09 14.04 10.74
C ASP A 209 15.62 13.76 10.42
N VAL A 210 14.76 13.83 11.43
CA VAL A 210 13.31 13.70 11.27
C VAL A 210 12.77 14.82 10.37
N ARG A 211 13.14 16.07 10.63
CA ARG A 211 12.71 17.19 9.79
C ARG A 211 13.17 17.03 8.34
N ALA A 212 14.43 16.71 8.11
CA ALA A 212 14.96 16.50 6.76
C ALA A 212 14.26 15.36 6.02
N THR A 213 13.94 14.27 6.74
CA THR A 213 13.16 13.14 6.21
C THR A 213 11.79 13.58 5.72
N TYR A 214 11.00 14.23 6.58
CA TYR A 214 9.64 14.64 6.22
C TYR A 214 9.64 15.78 5.19
N GLU A 215 10.61 16.69 5.19
CA GLU A 215 10.78 17.68 4.12
C GLU A 215 11.03 17.00 2.75
N LYS A 216 11.89 15.97 2.70
CA LYS A 216 12.08 15.18 1.47
C LYS A 216 10.77 14.50 1.02
N ILE A 217 9.95 14.03 1.96
CA ILE A 217 8.67 13.37 1.64
C ILE A 217 7.65 14.37 1.09
N ILE A 218 7.43 15.49 1.80
CA ILE A 218 6.34 16.45 1.52
C ILE A 218 6.70 17.47 0.44
N ASN A 219 7.95 17.88 0.40
CA ASN A 219 8.49 18.89 -0.52
C ASN A 219 9.70 18.33 -1.29
N PRO A 220 9.57 17.22 -2.03
CA PRO A 220 10.69 16.65 -2.75
C PRO A 220 11.26 17.67 -3.74
N PRO A 221 12.61 17.79 -3.84
CA PRO A 221 13.25 18.65 -4.83
C PRO A 221 12.83 18.26 -6.28
N PRO A 222 12.98 19.18 -7.24
CA PRO A 222 12.66 18.88 -8.64
C PRO A 222 13.37 17.61 -9.14
N GLY A 223 12.62 16.71 -9.77
CA GLY A 223 13.12 15.44 -10.29
C GLY A 223 13.31 14.34 -9.24
N ILE A 224 12.92 14.56 -7.98
CA ILE A 224 12.84 13.55 -6.93
C ILE A 224 11.39 13.07 -6.80
N THR A 225 11.19 11.77 -6.87
CA THR A 225 9.88 11.15 -6.67
C THR A 225 9.66 10.88 -5.18
N SER A 226 8.51 11.29 -4.66
CA SER A 226 7.99 10.87 -3.36
C SER A 226 6.63 10.21 -3.56
N ALA A 227 6.56 8.91 -3.38
CA ALA A 227 5.32 8.16 -3.41
C ALA A 227 4.44 8.46 -2.18
N ARG A 228 5.02 9.04 -1.14
CA ARG A 228 4.35 9.34 0.15
C ARG A 228 3.76 10.74 0.23
N LYS A 229 4.10 11.65 -0.70
CA LYS A 229 3.70 13.07 -0.64
C LYS A 229 2.19 13.25 -0.45
N GLY A 230 1.39 12.46 -1.14
CA GLY A 230 -0.08 12.53 -1.07
C GLY A 230 -0.66 12.21 0.32
N GLU A 231 0.06 11.44 1.13
CA GLU A 231 -0.37 11.01 2.47
C GLU A 231 -0.21 12.12 3.52
N TYR A 232 0.57 13.17 3.21
CA TYR A 232 0.95 14.24 4.14
C TYR A 232 0.49 15.63 3.69
N LEU A 233 -0.54 15.73 2.85
CA LEU A 233 -1.09 17.01 2.37
C LEU A 233 -1.61 17.91 3.52
N GLN A 234 -1.99 17.31 4.64
CA GLN A 234 -2.42 18.00 5.85
C GLN A 234 -1.27 18.70 6.59
N ILE A 235 0.01 18.34 6.40
CA ILE A 235 1.12 18.98 7.06
C ILE A 235 1.29 20.41 6.51
N GLU A 236 1.35 21.38 7.42
CA GLU A 236 1.71 22.77 7.15
C GLU A 236 3.22 22.97 7.32
N THR A 237 3.77 22.54 8.48
CA THR A 237 5.20 22.64 8.79
C THR A 237 5.69 21.49 9.64
N VAL A 238 6.97 21.15 9.49
CA VAL A 238 7.72 20.24 10.37
C VAL A 238 8.85 21.03 11.01
N GLN A 239 8.86 21.10 12.34
CA GLN A 239 9.79 21.89 13.10
C GLN A 239 10.65 21.00 14.00
N ALA A 240 11.91 21.40 14.21
CA ALA A 240 12.87 20.75 15.09
C ALA A 240 13.37 21.81 16.10
N PRO A 241 12.55 22.21 17.09
CA PRO A 241 12.90 23.31 18.02
C PRO A 241 14.04 22.94 18.97
N GLU A 242 14.17 21.65 19.29
CA GLU A 242 15.22 21.09 20.15
C GLU A 242 15.73 19.78 19.57
N PRO A 243 16.94 19.32 19.94
CA PRO A 243 17.53 18.09 19.38
C PRO A 243 16.66 16.84 19.50
N TYR A 244 15.75 16.79 20.48
CA TYR A 244 14.90 15.62 20.75
C TYR A 244 13.41 15.95 20.78
N ILE A 245 13.03 17.07 20.16
CA ILE A 245 11.63 17.49 20.01
C ILE A 245 11.35 17.74 18.52
N VAL A 246 10.29 17.13 18.02
CA VAL A 246 9.75 17.41 16.69
C VAL A 246 8.31 17.88 16.84
N ALA A 247 7.95 18.94 16.13
CA ALA A 247 6.59 19.46 16.09
C ALA A 247 6.06 19.45 14.66
N PHE A 248 4.93 18.79 14.46
CA PHE A 248 4.15 18.82 13.22
C PHE A 248 2.97 19.76 13.40
N LYS A 249 2.87 20.77 12.57
CA LYS A 249 1.69 21.62 12.49
C LYS A 249 0.87 21.25 11.26
N LEU A 250 -0.42 21.04 11.45
CA LEU A 250 -1.36 20.64 10.39
C LEU A 250 -2.22 21.82 9.94
N LYS A 251 -2.57 21.83 8.66
CA LYS A 251 -3.53 22.78 8.05
C LYS A 251 -4.96 22.57 8.57
N TRP A 252 -5.31 21.30 8.88
CA TRP A 252 -6.61 20.87 9.43
C TRP A 252 -6.41 19.69 10.38
N PRO A 253 -7.34 19.42 11.31
CA PRO A 253 -7.30 18.23 12.15
C PRO A 253 -7.34 16.97 11.28
N SER A 254 -6.51 15.96 11.60
CA SER A 254 -6.49 14.69 10.88
C SER A 254 -6.45 13.54 11.89
N PRO A 255 -7.53 12.76 12.03
CA PRO A 255 -7.57 11.60 12.93
C PRO A 255 -6.60 10.51 12.49
N SER A 256 -6.28 10.42 11.20
CA SER A 256 -5.34 9.45 10.63
C SER A 256 -3.87 9.82 10.81
N PHE A 257 -3.56 11.04 11.28
CA PHE A 257 -2.17 11.53 11.27
C PHE A 257 -1.22 10.65 12.09
N ILE A 258 -1.64 10.15 13.26
CA ILE A 258 -0.83 9.25 14.09
C ILE A 258 -0.60 7.90 13.37
N HIS A 259 -1.60 7.35 12.70
CA HIS A 259 -1.45 6.14 11.88
C HIS A 259 -0.55 6.40 10.66
N SER A 260 -0.65 7.58 10.03
CA SER A 260 0.27 7.98 8.95
C SER A 260 1.72 8.06 9.44
N LEU A 261 1.98 8.56 10.67
CA LEU A 261 3.33 8.57 11.25
C LEU A 261 3.85 7.15 11.59
N ALA A 262 2.94 6.18 11.78
CA ALA A 262 3.28 4.77 11.99
C ALA A 262 3.42 3.97 10.68
N SER A 263 3.35 4.63 9.53
CA SER A 263 3.57 4.01 8.22
C SER A 263 4.95 3.36 8.17
N PRO A 264 5.04 2.08 7.74
CA PRO A 264 6.30 1.36 7.67
C PRO A 264 7.26 1.93 6.62
N TRP A 265 6.83 2.87 5.79
CA TRP A 265 7.60 3.54 4.76
C TRP A 265 8.33 4.80 5.23
N ASN A 266 8.05 5.30 6.44
CA ASN A 266 8.60 6.54 6.97
C ASN A 266 9.95 6.34 7.65
N TRP A 267 10.85 5.61 7.03
CA TRP A 267 12.20 5.40 7.54
C TRP A 267 12.91 6.73 7.75
N ILE A 268 13.46 6.94 8.94
CA ILE A 268 14.18 8.18 9.23
C ILE A 268 15.56 8.10 8.58
N TYR A 269 15.83 9.05 7.70
CA TYR A 269 17.07 9.21 6.97
C TYR A 269 17.95 10.26 7.62
N LYS A 270 19.27 10.10 7.49
CA LYS A 270 20.25 11.01 8.06
C LYS A 270 20.28 12.33 7.27
N ALA A 271 20.10 13.47 7.96
CA ALA A 271 20.02 14.80 7.36
C ALA A 271 21.28 15.15 6.56
N ASP A 272 22.47 14.91 7.13
CA ASP A 272 23.75 15.19 6.45
C ASP A 272 23.92 14.45 5.12
N ILE A 273 23.33 13.25 4.99
CA ILE A 273 23.33 12.48 3.75
C ILE A 273 22.37 13.13 2.76
N LEU A 274 21.14 13.43 3.18
CA LEU A 274 20.12 14.04 2.32
C LEU A 274 20.54 15.41 1.79
N GLU A 275 21.25 16.20 2.60
CA GLU A 275 21.77 17.53 2.21
C GLU A 275 22.91 17.43 1.18
N ARG A 276 23.75 16.39 1.25
CA ARG A 276 24.83 16.15 0.29
C ARG A 276 24.35 15.52 -1.01
N ASP A 277 23.48 14.51 -0.90
CA ASP A 277 22.92 13.77 -2.04
C ASP A 277 21.55 13.21 -1.67
N VAL A 278 20.50 13.86 -2.12
CA VAL A 278 19.10 13.46 -1.89
C VAL A 278 18.75 12.09 -2.50
N ARG A 279 19.55 11.62 -3.50
CA ARG A 279 19.38 10.32 -4.17
C ARG A 279 20.22 9.20 -3.56
N TRP A 280 21.05 9.49 -2.57
CA TRP A 280 21.98 8.54 -1.99
C TRP A 280 21.28 7.24 -1.55
N TYR A 281 20.11 7.36 -0.92
CA TYR A 281 19.31 6.22 -0.46
C TYR A 281 18.73 5.36 -1.58
N GLU A 282 18.75 5.79 -2.83
CA GLU A 282 18.36 4.92 -3.95
C GLU A 282 19.29 3.72 -4.11
N LYS A 283 20.52 3.79 -3.60
CA LYS A 283 21.58 2.78 -3.79
C LYS A 283 22.29 2.35 -2.51
N HIS A 284 22.05 3.01 -1.40
CA HIS A 284 22.78 2.78 -0.14
C HIS A 284 21.83 2.64 1.03
N ILE A 285 22.29 1.94 2.06
CA ILE A 285 21.57 1.70 3.31
C ILE A 285 22.28 2.41 4.46
N MET A 286 21.55 3.23 5.20
CA MET A 286 21.98 3.90 6.43
C MET A 286 20.76 4.19 7.28
N GLY A 287 20.59 3.48 8.38
CA GLY A 287 19.44 3.65 9.28
C GLY A 287 19.85 3.50 10.73
N THR A 288 18.84 3.44 11.59
CA THR A 288 18.97 3.29 13.05
C THR A 288 18.46 1.92 13.52
N GLY A 289 18.12 1.03 12.57
CA GLY A 289 17.40 -0.21 12.83
C GLY A 289 18.20 -1.29 13.55
N PRO A 290 17.52 -2.39 13.92
CA PRO A 290 18.10 -3.49 14.69
C PRO A 290 19.17 -4.29 13.94
N PHE A 291 19.28 -4.14 12.60
CA PHE A 291 20.29 -4.85 11.81
C PHE A 291 21.06 -3.89 10.91
N VAL A 292 22.38 -4.08 10.86
CA VAL A 292 23.29 -3.40 9.94
C VAL A 292 23.32 -4.16 8.61
N PHE A 293 23.32 -3.43 7.49
CA PHE A 293 23.42 -3.99 6.15
C PHE A 293 24.81 -4.61 5.92
N VAL A 294 24.83 -5.82 5.37
CA VAL A 294 26.05 -6.54 5.03
C VAL A 294 26.26 -6.60 3.52
N GLU A 295 25.30 -7.20 2.79
CA GLU A 295 25.41 -7.36 1.34
C GLU A 295 24.04 -7.53 0.65
N HIS A 296 24.02 -7.17 -0.63
CA HIS A 296 22.98 -7.57 -1.57
C HIS A 296 23.62 -8.22 -2.79
N VAL A 297 23.52 -9.56 -2.87
CA VAL A 297 23.92 -10.33 -4.05
C VAL A 297 22.70 -10.44 -4.97
N LYS A 298 22.71 -9.68 -6.06
CA LYS A 298 21.59 -9.61 -7.02
C LYS A 298 21.17 -10.98 -7.51
N GLY A 299 19.85 -11.21 -7.59
CA GLY A 299 19.27 -12.49 -7.99
C GLY A 299 19.37 -13.60 -6.95
N THR A 300 20.01 -13.35 -5.80
CA THR A 300 20.34 -14.42 -4.86
C THR A 300 19.86 -14.10 -3.44
N ARG A 301 20.45 -13.09 -2.79
CA ARG A 301 20.17 -12.81 -1.37
C ARG A 301 20.48 -11.39 -0.94
N TRP A 302 19.88 -11.02 0.18
CA TRP A 302 20.17 -9.83 0.98
C TRP A 302 20.49 -10.26 2.41
N VAL A 303 21.50 -9.68 3.04
CA VAL A 303 21.99 -10.08 4.37
C VAL A 303 22.06 -8.88 5.30
N GLY A 304 21.55 -9.04 6.52
CA GLY A 304 21.71 -8.11 7.62
C GLY A 304 22.26 -8.81 8.86
N GLN A 305 23.14 -8.13 9.59
CA GLN A 305 23.74 -8.59 10.85
C GLN A 305 23.22 -7.76 12.01
N ARG A 306 23.10 -8.35 13.20
CA ARG A 306 22.71 -7.67 14.46
C ARG A 306 23.45 -6.34 14.61
N ASN A 307 22.72 -5.29 14.94
CA ASN A 307 23.29 -4.01 15.35
C ASN A 307 23.64 -4.05 16.84
N PRO A 308 24.93 -4.07 17.23
CA PRO A 308 25.31 -4.13 18.64
C PRO A 308 25.01 -2.84 19.42
N GLU A 309 24.83 -1.71 18.71
CA GLU A 309 24.48 -0.41 19.28
C GLU A 309 23.00 -0.07 19.16
N TYR A 310 22.13 -1.10 18.93
CA TYR A 310 20.69 -0.85 18.82
C TYR A 310 20.14 -0.27 20.13
N TRP A 311 19.32 0.75 20.00
CA TRP A 311 18.81 1.53 21.13
C TRP A 311 17.90 0.73 22.09
N ASP A 312 17.19 -0.30 21.60
CA ASP A 312 16.34 -1.17 22.42
C ASP A 312 17.19 -2.34 22.97
N ARG A 313 17.70 -2.14 24.19
CA ARG A 313 18.65 -3.06 24.82
C ARG A 313 18.06 -4.47 24.93
N GLY A 314 18.85 -5.46 24.59
CA GLY A 314 18.47 -6.87 24.55
C GLY A 314 17.85 -7.31 23.23
N LYS A 315 17.64 -6.39 22.31
CA LYS A 315 17.17 -6.64 20.95
C LYS A 315 18.20 -6.20 19.92
N PRO A 316 18.13 -6.73 18.69
CA PRO A 316 17.29 -7.85 18.27
C PRO A 316 17.78 -9.16 18.91
N TYR A 317 16.91 -10.16 18.99
CA TYR A 317 17.27 -11.46 19.51
C TYR A 317 18.14 -12.27 18.52
N LEU A 318 17.89 -12.13 17.21
CA LEU A 318 18.63 -12.81 16.16
C LEU A 318 20.06 -12.25 16.03
N ASP A 319 21.01 -13.09 15.61
CA ASP A 319 22.37 -12.66 15.22
C ASP A 319 22.37 -12.00 13.84
N GLY A 320 21.42 -12.35 13.00
CA GLY A 320 21.26 -11.80 11.68
C GLY A 320 20.03 -12.35 10.95
N TYR A 321 19.89 -11.93 9.71
CA TYR A 321 18.89 -12.48 8.81
C TYR A 321 19.42 -12.57 7.37
N GLN A 322 18.78 -13.46 6.60
CA GLN A 322 19.02 -13.61 5.17
C GLN A 322 17.68 -13.64 4.43
N ALA A 323 17.49 -12.73 3.47
CA ALA A 323 16.38 -12.75 2.54
C ALA A 323 16.81 -13.42 1.23
N LEU A 324 16.15 -14.51 0.83
CA LEU A 324 16.42 -15.22 -0.43
C LEU A 324 15.46 -14.77 -1.51
N PHE A 325 15.97 -14.39 -2.67
CA PHE A 325 15.14 -13.98 -3.81
C PHE A 325 14.74 -15.20 -4.63
N ILE A 326 13.49 -15.64 -4.48
CA ILE A 326 12.91 -16.77 -5.21
C ILE A 326 11.57 -16.34 -5.80
N ARG A 327 11.46 -16.24 -7.14
CA ARG A 327 10.26 -15.74 -7.82
C ARG A 327 9.17 -16.81 -7.99
N ASP A 328 9.58 -18.04 -8.25
CA ASP A 328 8.66 -19.14 -8.51
C ASP A 328 7.98 -19.61 -7.23
N ASP A 329 6.63 -19.62 -7.21
CA ASP A 329 5.82 -19.95 -6.04
C ASP A 329 6.00 -21.41 -5.58
N ALA A 330 6.21 -22.36 -6.51
CA ALA A 330 6.45 -23.76 -6.17
C ALA A 330 7.83 -23.94 -5.54
N ALA A 331 8.83 -23.22 -6.05
CA ALA A 331 10.17 -23.20 -5.45
C ALA A 331 10.18 -22.56 -4.06
N GLN A 332 9.36 -21.54 -3.81
CA GLN A 332 9.15 -20.96 -2.47
C GLN A 332 8.58 -22.00 -1.50
N ALA A 333 7.50 -22.69 -1.89
CA ALA A 333 6.90 -23.75 -1.07
C ALA A 333 7.90 -24.88 -0.80
N ALA A 334 8.72 -25.28 -1.80
CA ALA A 334 9.76 -26.26 -1.64
C ALA A 334 10.88 -25.81 -0.68
N ALA A 335 11.24 -24.51 -0.69
CA ALA A 335 12.24 -23.97 0.23
C ALA A 335 11.76 -24.00 1.70
N ILE A 336 10.48 -23.74 1.97
CA ILE A 336 9.90 -23.91 3.31
C ILE A 336 9.89 -25.40 3.71
N ARG A 337 9.41 -26.29 2.84
CA ARG A 337 9.35 -27.74 3.12
C ARG A 337 10.71 -28.37 3.40
N SER A 338 11.75 -27.90 2.73
CA SER A 338 13.12 -28.41 2.94
C SER A 338 13.84 -27.78 4.13
N GLY A 339 13.25 -26.79 4.80
CA GLY A 339 13.92 -26.03 5.86
C GLY A 339 14.99 -25.07 5.34
N ARG A 340 15.08 -24.83 4.03
CA ARG A 340 15.99 -23.84 3.43
C ARG A 340 15.60 -22.42 3.79
N ALA A 341 14.33 -22.17 4.07
CA ALA A 341 13.81 -20.91 4.57
C ALA A 341 12.79 -21.15 5.69
N ASP A 342 12.71 -20.22 6.60
CA ASP A 342 11.85 -20.29 7.79
C ASP A 342 10.45 -19.73 7.54
N ILE A 343 10.32 -18.65 6.73
CA ILE A 343 9.07 -17.91 6.54
C ILE A 343 9.06 -17.17 5.20
N GLN A 344 7.85 -16.89 4.70
CA GLN A 344 7.59 -15.96 3.60
C GLN A 344 6.46 -15.02 4.05
N PHE A 345 6.75 -13.72 4.19
CA PHE A 345 5.88 -12.77 4.87
C PHE A 345 4.60 -12.40 4.11
N ARG A 346 4.49 -12.60 2.80
CA ARG A 346 3.24 -12.35 2.07
C ARG A 346 2.21 -13.44 2.28
N GLY A 347 2.65 -14.71 2.22
CA GLY A 347 1.78 -15.88 2.36
C GLY A 347 1.76 -16.79 1.13
N PHE A 348 1.04 -17.89 1.26
CA PHE A 348 0.90 -18.95 0.29
C PHE A 348 -0.56 -19.20 -0.07
N SER A 349 -0.80 -19.91 -1.16
CA SER A 349 -2.14 -20.40 -1.49
C SER A 349 -2.62 -21.46 -0.50
N PRO A 350 -3.94 -21.69 -0.41
CA PRO A 350 -4.47 -22.78 0.41
C PRO A 350 -3.86 -24.13 0.06
N ALA A 351 -3.70 -24.44 -1.23
CA ALA A 351 -3.10 -25.71 -1.68
C ALA A 351 -1.62 -25.84 -1.24
N GLN A 352 -0.84 -24.77 -1.37
CA GLN A 352 0.56 -24.76 -0.92
C GLN A 352 0.64 -24.88 0.61
N ARG A 353 -0.23 -24.18 1.37
CA ARG A 353 -0.34 -24.34 2.82
C ARG A 353 -0.59 -25.79 3.21
N ASP A 354 -1.57 -26.45 2.57
CA ASP A 354 -1.93 -27.85 2.86
C ASP A 354 -0.77 -28.81 2.53
N ASP A 355 -0.05 -28.55 1.47
CA ASP A 355 1.11 -29.33 1.07
C ASP A 355 2.29 -29.16 2.06
N ILE A 356 2.55 -27.92 2.52
CA ILE A 356 3.58 -27.62 3.54
C ILE A 356 3.21 -28.29 4.87
N VAL A 357 1.96 -28.16 5.31
CA VAL A 357 1.47 -28.75 6.58
C VAL A 357 1.57 -30.28 6.52
N ARG A 358 1.17 -30.90 5.41
CA ARG A 358 1.27 -32.37 5.24
C ARG A 358 2.71 -32.85 5.30
N ALA A 359 3.64 -32.07 4.75
CA ALA A 359 5.06 -32.46 4.71
C ALA A 359 5.78 -32.27 6.04
N LEU A 360 5.42 -31.24 6.81
CA LEU A 360 6.18 -30.81 8.00
C LEU A 360 5.50 -31.16 9.33
N GLY A 361 4.18 -31.38 9.36
CA GLY A 361 3.42 -31.67 10.57
C GLY A 361 3.63 -30.58 11.65
N GLU A 362 4.09 -30.99 12.83
CA GLU A 362 4.30 -30.09 13.98
C GLU A 362 5.48 -29.10 13.80
N LYS A 363 6.34 -29.32 12.80
CA LYS A 363 7.46 -28.42 12.49
C LYS A 363 7.02 -27.14 11.79
N VAL A 364 5.74 -27.01 11.45
CA VAL A 364 5.18 -25.81 10.82
C VAL A 364 4.04 -25.24 11.67
N THR A 365 4.04 -23.93 11.84
CA THR A 365 2.94 -23.15 12.41
C THR A 365 2.26 -22.40 11.26
N VAL A 366 0.94 -22.39 11.22
CA VAL A 366 0.17 -21.61 10.25
C VAL A 366 -0.51 -20.45 10.97
N GLN A 367 -0.24 -19.24 10.51
CA GLN A 367 -0.97 -18.05 10.93
C GLN A 367 -1.80 -17.53 9.77
N GLU A 368 -3.02 -17.09 10.05
CA GLU A 368 -3.96 -16.56 9.06
C GLU A 368 -4.53 -15.22 9.54
N SER A 369 -4.80 -14.30 8.62
CA SER A 369 -5.37 -12.98 8.88
C SER A 369 -6.18 -12.50 7.67
N PRO A 370 -7.26 -11.71 7.84
CA PRO A 370 -7.74 -10.86 6.78
C PRO A 370 -6.55 -10.06 6.21
N TRP A 371 -6.54 -9.82 4.90
CA TRP A 371 -5.53 -8.97 4.30
C TRP A 371 -6.12 -7.58 4.04
N ASN A 372 -5.41 -6.50 4.35
CA ASN A 372 -5.86 -5.15 4.00
C ASN A 372 -5.76 -4.93 2.48
N CYS A 373 -6.39 -5.84 1.75
CA CYS A 373 -6.51 -5.85 0.30
C CYS A 373 -7.87 -6.40 -0.10
N GLY A 374 -8.52 -5.77 -1.04
CA GLY A 374 -9.74 -6.26 -1.67
C GLY A 374 -9.59 -6.39 -3.18
N LEU A 375 -10.25 -7.39 -3.77
CA LEU A 375 -10.38 -7.45 -5.21
C LEU A 375 -11.62 -6.66 -5.63
N LEU A 376 -11.42 -5.80 -6.62
CA LEU A 376 -12.41 -4.89 -7.16
C LEU A 376 -12.71 -5.21 -8.63
N VAL A 377 -13.82 -4.69 -9.13
CA VAL A 377 -14.01 -4.45 -10.56
C VAL A 377 -14.06 -2.94 -10.79
N ALA A 378 -13.10 -2.42 -11.53
CA ALA A 378 -13.16 -1.08 -12.09
C ALA A 378 -14.11 -1.08 -13.29
N ILE A 379 -15.05 -0.15 -13.30
CA ILE A 379 -16.04 0.02 -14.35
C ILE A 379 -15.70 1.33 -15.07
N ASN A 380 -15.50 1.30 -16.36
CA ASN A 380 -15.20 2.51 -17.12
C ASN A 380 -16.46 3.31 -17.41
N HIS A 381 -16.65 4.41 -16.67
CA HIS A 381 -17.85 5.26 -16.82
C HIS A 381 -17.89 6.09 -18.12
N GLU A 382 -16.80 6.14 -18.88
CA GLU A 382 -16.77 6.78 -20.21
C GLU A 382 -17.24 5.83 -21.34
N LYS A 383 -17.54 4.56 -21.01
CA LYS A 383 -18.00 3.55 -21.98
C LYS A 383 -19.48 3.23 -21.79
N GLU A 384 -20.24 3.29 -22.89
CA GLU A 384 -21.60 2.76 -22.89
C GLU A 384 -21.61 1.22 -22.91
N PRO A 385 -22.54 0.59 -22.19
CA PRO A 385 -23.64 1.17 -21.37
C PRO A 385 -23.24 1.39 -19.89
N PHE A 386 -21.95 1.37 -19.54
CA PHE A 386 -21.45 1.42 -18.14
C PHE A 386 -21.53 2.84 -17.53
N ASN A 387 -21.78 3.88 -18.32
CA ASN A 387 -22.15 5.21 -17.87
C ASN A 387 -23.52 5.22 -17.14
N ASP A 388 -24.40 4.25 -17.44
CA ASP A 388 -25.69 4.09 -16.73
C ASP A 388 -25.51 3.35 -15.40
N ARG A 389 -25.89 3.99 -14.29
CA ARG A 389 -25.82 3.38 -12.95
C ARG A 389 -26.67 2.12 -12.79
N ARG A 390 -27.76 1.98 -13.58
CA ARG A 390 -28.62 0.78 -13.54
C ARG A 390 -27.83 -0.45 -14.01
N VAL A 391 -27.01 -0.29 -15.04
CA VAL A 391 -26.11 -1.34 -15.56
C VAL A 391 -25.07 -1.68 -14.51
N ARG A 392 -24.41 -0.70 -13.91
CA ARG A 392 -23.40 -0.95 -12.87
C ARG A 392 -23.99 -1.64 -11.64
N ARG A 393 -25.19 -1.22 -11.23
CA ARG A 393 -25.92 -1.85 -10.12
C ARG A 393 -26.31 -3.30 -10.45
N ALA A 394 -26.76 -3.58 -11.67
CA ALA A 394 -27.06 -4.93 -12.13
C ALA A 394 -25.84 -5.86 -12.08
N LEU A 395 -24.66 -5.36 -12.47
CA LEU A 395 -23.40 -6.11 -12.38
C LEU A 395 -23.07 -6.48 -10.92
N SER A 396 -23.31 -5.60 -9.96
CA SER A 396 -23.09 -5.88 -8.53
C SER A 396 -24.11 -6.88 -7.97
N LEU A 397 -25.38 -6.72 -8.33
CA LEU A 397 -26.49 -7.59 -7.91
C LEU A 397 -26.35 -9.04 -8.41
N ALA A 398 -25.65 -9.25 -9.53
CA ALA A 398 -25.42 -10.58 -10.08
C ALA A 398 -24.57 -11.49 -9.19
N LEU A 399 -23.75 -10.91 -8.31
CA LEU A 399 -22.67 -11.62 -7.61
C LEU A 399 -23.13 -12.29 -6.30
N ASP A 400 -23.05 -13.62 -6.25
CA ASP A 400 -23.23 -14.38 -5.01
C ASP A 400 -21.94 -14.40 -4.19
N ARG A 401 -21.69 -13.28 -3.49
CA ARG A 401 -20.49 -13.11 -2.65
C ARG A 401 -20.44 -14.09 -1.49
N HIS A 402 -21.60 -14.47 -0.94
CA HIS A 402 -21.68 -15.37 0.22
C HIS A 402 -21.30 -16.81 -0.15
N ALA A 403 -21.80 -17.32 -1.25
CA ALA A 403 -21.37 -18.64 -1.74
C ALA A 403 -19.92 -18.62 -2.23
N ALA A 404 -19.49 -17.53 -2.89
CA ALA A 404 -18.13 -17.34 -3.37
C ALA A 404 -17.09 -17.32 -2.24
N ALA A 405 -17.39 -16.69 -1.11
CA ALA A 405 -16.50 -16.65 0.05
C ALA A 405 -16.10 -18.07 0.50
N GLY A 406 -17.06 -19.00 0.57
CA GLY A 406 -16.79 -20.39 0.92
C GLY A 406 -16.11 -21.21 -0.20
N ALA A 407 -16.46 -20.97 -1.46
CA ALA A 407 -15.91 -21.73 -2.59
C ALA A 407 -14.50 -21.29 -2.97
N LEU A 408 -14.30 -19.98 -3.17
CA LEU A 408 -13.01 -19.41 -3.59
C LEU A 408 -11.94 -19.47 -2.51
N SER A 409 -12.31 -19.46 -1.21
CA SER A 409 -11.35 -19.60 -0.12
C SER A 409 -10.57 -20.93 -0.13
N ARG A 410 -11.03 -21.91 -0.88
CA ARG A 410 -10.34 -23.21 -1.04
C ARG A 410 -9.27 -23.18 -2.13
N THR A 411 -9.38 -22.27 -3.08
CA THR A 411 -8.52 -22.22 -4.27
C THR A 411 -7.80 -20.90 -4.48
N ALA A 412 -8.27 -19.84 -3.83
CA ALA A 412 -7.71 -18.50 -3.95
C ALA A 412 -7.51 -17.85 -2.56
N ILE A 413 -6.73 -16.79 -2.52
CA ILE A 413 -6.45 -16.00 -1.30
C ILE A 413 -7.55 -14.96 -1.02
N VAL A 414 -8.81 -15.32 -1.17
CA VAL A 414 -9.99 -14.49 -0.86
C VAL A 414 -10.93 -15.30 0.05
N ARG A 415 -11.56 -14.65 1.03
CA ARG A 415 -12.30 -15.39 2.03
C ARG A 415 -13.57 -14.72 2.53
N GLU A 416 -13.57 -13.41 2.71
CA GLU A 416 -14.62 -12.72 3.45
C GLU A 416 -15.42 -11.77 2.56
N VAL A 417 -16.72 -11.68 2.86
CA VAL A 417 -17.59 -10.63 2.32
C VAL A 417 -17.37 -9.39 3.16
N ALA A 418 -16.87 -8.32 2.56
CA ALA A 418 -16.55 -7.07 3.23
C ALA A 418 -16.93 -5.86 2.37
N GLY A 419 -16.97 -4.71 3.00
CA GLY A 419 -16.91 -3.41 2.33
C GLY A 419 -15.48 -3.02 2.00
N VAL A 420 -15.22 -1.70 1.91
CA VAL A 420 -13.88 -1.19 1.60
C VAL A 420 -12.92 -1.36 2.77
N GLN A 421 -13.42 -1.27 4.00
CA GLN A 421 -12.60 -1.39 5.20
C GLN A 421 -12.37 -2.85 5.59
N VAL A 422 -11.18 -3.13 6.10
CA VAL A 422 -10.80 -4.47 6.57
C VAL A 422 -11.79 -4.99 7.61
N PRO A 423 -12.32 -6.20 7.47
CA PRO A 423 -13.20 -6.82 8.46
C PRO A 423 -12.56 -6.85 9.85
N GLY A 424 -13.35 -6.48 10.85
CA GLY A 424 -12.88 -6.43 12.24
C GLY A 424 -12.20 -5.11 12.63
N SER A 425 -11.92 -4.19 11.69
CA SER A 425 -11.45 -2.86 12.07
C SER A 425 -12.56 -2.05 12.76
N PRO A 426 -12.21 -1.14 13.69
CA PRO A 426 -13.22 -0.37 14.44
C PRO A 426 -14.14 0.51 13.58
N LEU A 427 -13.70 0.85 12.35
CA LEU A 427 -14.43 1.72 11.43
C LEU A 427 -15.06 0.95 10.25
N ALA A 428 -14.91 -0.37 10.19
CA ALA A 428 -15.55 -1.20 9.16
C ALA A 428 -17.08 -1.19 9.30
N THR A 429 -17.76 -1.22 8.18
CA THR A 429 -19.22 -1.40 8.14
C THR A 429 -19.58 -2.79 8.64
N PRO A 430 -20.43 -2.90 9.67
CA PRO A 430 -20.81 -4.21 10.22
C PRO A 430 -21.50 -5.09 9.17
N PRO A 431 -21.36 -6.43 9.24
CA PRO A 431 -22.00 -7.36 8.30
C PRO A 431 -23.52 -7.18 8.20
N ALA A 432 -24.19 -6.81 9.31
CA ALA A 432 -25.63 -6.55 9.33
C ALA A 432 -26.04 -5.30 8.52
N GLU A 433 -25.13 -4.36 8.33
CA GLU A 433 -25.35 -3.19 7.47
C GLU A 433 -24.94 -3.47 6.02
N LEU A 434 -23.86 -4.22 5.81
CA LEU A 434 -23.43 -4.59 4.47
C LEU A 434 -24.50 -5.36 3.69
N VAL A 435 -25.23 -6.28 4.34
CA VAL A 435 -26.28 -7.08 3.66
C VAL A 435 -27.46 -6.23 3.16
N LYS A 436 -27.55 -4.96 3.55
CA LYS A 436 -28.56 -4.03 3.05
C LYS A 436 -28.17 -3.38 1.72
N LEU A 437 -26.88 -3.42 1.36
CA LEU A 437 -26.38 -2.83 0.13
C LEU A 437 -26.66 -3.72 -1.08
N ALA A 438 -26.84 -3.13 -2.25
CA ALA A 438 -27.03 -3.87 -3.49
C ALA A 438 -25.85 -4.80 -3.80
N GLY A 439 -26.15 -6.06 -4.12
CA GLY A 439 -25.14 -7.09 -4.39
C GLY A 439 -24.57 -7.76 -3.14
N TYR A 440 -25.02 -7.38 -1.93
CA TYR A 440 -24.68 -8.04 -0.66
C TYR A 440 -25.86 -8.81 -0.06
N TRP A 441 -27.01 -8.83 -0.74
CA TRP A 441 -28.21 -9.52 -0.29
C TRP A 441 -27.98 -11.03 -0.18
N ARG A 442 -28.68 -11.67 0.78
CA ARG A 442 -28.61 -13.11 1.01
C ARG A 442 -29.37 -13.92 -0.05
N ASP A 443 -30.51 -13.39 -0.53
CA ASP A 443 -31.28 -14.05 -1.60
C ASP A 443 -30.72 -13.66 -2.97
N ILE A 444 -29.87 -14.54 -3.50
CA ILE A 444 -29.25 -14.32 -4.82
C ILE A 444 -30.28 -14.42 -5.96
N ARG A 445 -31.40 -15.12 -5.79
CA ARG A 445 -32.41 -15.25 -6.83
C ARG A 445 -33.16 -13.94 -7.00
N GLU A 446 -33.58 -13.32 -5.89
CA GLU A 446 -34.16 -11.98 -5.89
C GLU A 446 -33.16 -10.97 -6.48
N SER A 447 -31.92 -10.97 -6.01
CA SER A 447 -30.84 -10.10 -6.47
C SER A 447 -30.62 -10.18 -7.98
N ARG A 448 -30.55 -11.39 -8.55
CA ARG A 448 -30.41 -11.60 -10.01
C ARG A 448 -31.66 -11.27 -10.79
N SER A 449 -32.85 -11.42 -10.22
CA SER A 449 -34.10 -10.97 -10.83
C SER A 449 -34.09 -9.46 -11.01
N ASP A 450 -33.70 -8.72 -9.99
CA ASP A 450 -33.55 -7.26 -10.05
C ASP A 450 -32.46 -6.83 -11.04
N ALA A 451 -31.33 -7.55 -11.07
CA ALA A 451 -30.26 -7.31 -12.04
C ALA A 451 -30.77 -7.37 -13.49
N ARG A 452 -31.50 -8.44 -13.85
CA ARG A 452 -32.07 -8.59 -15.19
C ARG A 452 -33.08 -7.50 -15.52
N ARG A 453 -33.93 -7.12 -14.55
CA ARG A 453 -34.88 -6.01 -14.70
C ARG A 453 -34.15 -4.69 -15.00
N LEU A 454 -33.11 -4.37 -14.23
CA LEU A 454 -32.34 -3.14 -14.43
C LEU A 454 -31.60 -3.10 -15.79
N LEU A 455 -31.07 -4.23 -16.26
CA LEU A 455 -30.46 -4.31 -17.60
C LEU A 455 -31.50 -4.05 -18.69
N ALA A 456 -32.69 -4.65 -18.59
CA ALA A 456 -33.79 -4.41 -19.53
C ALA A 456 -34.27 -2.96 -19.53
N GLU A 457 -34.43 -2.36 -18.35
CA GLU A 457 -34.79 -0.93 -18.20
C GLU A 457 -33.71 0.02 -18.75
N ALA A 458 -32.44 -0.41 -18.73
CA ALA A 458 -31.33 0.33 -19.31
C ALA A 458 -31.15 0.09 -20.83
N GLY A 459 -32.00 -0.77 -21.44
CA GLY A 459 -31.93 -1.11 -22.85
C GLY A 459 -30.80 -2.07 -23.23
N VAL A 460 -30.21 -2.78 -22.26
CA VAL A 460 -29.17 -3.77 -22.51
C VAL A 460 -29.82 -5.11 -22.88
N PRO A 461 -29.62 -5.61 -24.13
CA PRO A 461 -30.27 -6.83 -24.58
C PRO A 461 -29.66 -8.07 -23.93
N GLU A 462 -30.43 -9.15 -23.86
CA GLU A 462 -29.91 -10.47 -23.50
C GLU A 462 -28.81 -10.89 -24.50
N GLY A 463 -27.72 -11.46 -23.97
CA GLY A 463 -26.56 -11.83 -24.79
C GLY A 463 -25.64 -10.66 -25.12
N PHE A 464 -25.82 -9.49 -24.53
CA PHE A 464 -24.87 -8.36 -24.68
C PHE A 464 -23.44 -8.80 -24.31
N SER A 465 -22.49 -8.48 -25.19
CA SER A 465 -21.08 -8.84 -24.99
C SER A 465 -20.35 -7.79 -24.17
N VAL A 466 -19.60 -8.24 -23.16
CA VAL A 466 -18.80 -7.41 -22.26
C VAL A 466 -17.37 -7.95 -22.19
N VAL A 467 -16.39 -7.07 -22.19
CA VAL A 467 -14.98 -7.43 -22.00
C VAL A 467 -14.58 -7.21 -20.55
N LEU A 468 -14.09 -8.27 -19.90
CA LEU A 468 -13.42 -8.21 -18.60
C LEU A 468 -11.91 -8.34 -18.80
N LYS A 469 -11.18 -7.25 -18.66
CA LYS A 469 -9.70 -7.29 -18.63
C LYS A 469 -9.19 -7.77 -17.28
N ASN A 470 -8.10 -8.56 -17.31
CA ASN A 470 -7.49 -9.11 -16.12
C ASN A 470 -5.97 -9.25 -16.29
N ARG A 471 -5.28 -9.36 -15.17
CA ARG A 471 -3.84 -9.55 -15.12
C ARG A 471 -3.47 -11.02 -15.29
N ASP A 472 -2.32 -11.29 -15.91
CA ASP A 472 -1.70 -12.63 -15.95
C ASP A 472 -1.07 -12.99 -14.59
N ILE A 473 -1.92 -13.05 -13.55
CA ILE A 473 -1.60 -13.49 -12.19
C ILE A 473 -2.73 -14.42 -11.75
N PRO A 474 -2.45 -15.72 -11.53
CA PRO A 474 -3.48 -16.69 -11.19
C PRO A 474 -4.31 -16.30 -9.98
N MET A 475 -3.65 -15.99 -8.85
CA MET A 475 -4.32 -15.68 -7.60
C MET A 475 -4.09 -14.24 -7.14
N PRO A 476 -5.18 -13.57 -6.72
CA PRO A 476 -6.58 -13.99 -6.80
C PRO A 476 -7.23 -13.65 -8.15
N TYR A 477 -6.52 -12.95 -9.05
CA TYR A 477 -7.08 -12.24 -10.21
C TYR A 477 -7.79 -13.15 -11.20
N GLN A 478 -7.11 -14.16 -11.75
CA GLN A 478 -7.73 -15.05 -12.76
C GLN A 478 -8.83 -15.91 -12.14
N HIS A 479 -8.64 -16.43 -10.92
CA HIS A 479 -9.65 -17.25 -10.23
C HIS A 479 -10.94 -16.47 -9.99
N VAL A 480 -10.83 -15.21 -9.52
CA VAL A 480 -12.00 -14.35 -9.34
C VAL A 480 -12.58 -13.91 -10.69
N GLY A 481 -11.73 -13.65 -11.69
CA GLY A 481 -12.18 -13.33 -13.06
C GLY A 481 -13.06 -14.43 -13.65
N VAL A 482 -12.68 -15.70 -13.52
CA VAL A 482 -13.50 -16.85 -13.96
C VAL A 482 -14.83 -16.89 -13.21
N TRP A 483 -14.83 -16.65 -11.89
CA TRP A 483 -16.06 -16.56 -11.12
C TRP A 483 -16.95 -15.40 -11.60
N LEU A 484 -16.41 -14.21 -11.88
CA LEU A 484 -17.17 -13.07 -12.39
C LEU A 484 -17.83 -13.38 -13.74
N VAL A 485 -17.13 -14.08 -14.64
CA VAL A 485 -17.69 -14.53 -15.94
C VAL A 485 -18.93 -15.41 -15.71
N ASP A 486 -18.84 -16.40 -14.81
CA ASP A 486 -19.98 -17.25 -14.46
C ASP A 486 -21.14 -16.41 -13.89
N GLN A 487 -20.86 -15.54 -12.90
CA GLN A 487 -21.91 -14.77 -12.23
C GLN A 487 -22.67 -13.84 -13.19
N TRP A 488 -22.00 -13.18 -14.10
CA TRP A 488 -22.64 -12.30 -15.07
C TRP A 488 -23.34 -13.05 -16.20
N SER A 489 -22.92 -14.27 -16.51
CA SER A 489 -23.67 -15.15 -17.41
C SER A 489 -25.06 -15.48 -16.88
N GLN A 490 -25.22 -15.57 -15.54
CA GLN A 490 -26.50 -15.85 -14.86
C GLN A 490 -27.54 -14.70 -15.01
N ILE A 491 -27.12 -13.53 -15.47
CA ILE A 491 -28.02 -12.39 -15.76
C ILE A 491 -28.10 -12.09 -17.28
N GLY A 492 -27.64 -13.01 -18.13
CA GLY A 492 -27.79 -12.94 -19.58
C GLY A 492 -26.66 -12.22 -20.33
N LEU A 493 -25.52 -11.88 -19.65
CA LEU A 493 -24.38 -11.26 -20.31
C LEU A 493 -23.41 -12.31 -20.90
N LYS A 494 -22.77 -11.99 -22.02
CA LYS A 494 -21.67 -12.76 -22.61
C LYS A 494 -20.35 -12.08 -22.28
N VAL A 495 -19.58 -12.64 -21.36
CA VAL A 495 -18.33 -12.03 -20.90
C VAL A 495 -17.12 -12.67 -21.58
N ARG A 496 -16.32 -11.85 -22.25
CA ARG A 496 -15.02 -12.22 -22.78
C ARG A 496 -13.94 -11.85 -21.77
N HIS A 497 -13.28 -12.85 -21.20
CA HIS A 497 -12.21 -12.69 -20.22
C HIS A 497 -10.86 -12.52 -20.94
N GLU A 498 -10.30 -11.32 -20.95
CA GLU A 498 -9.00 -10.99 -21.53
C GLU A 498 -7.93 -10.95 -20.46
N ILE A 499 -6.90 -11.76 -20.62
CA ILE A 499 -5.76 -11.84 -19.69
C ILE A 499 -4.55 -11.19 -20.34
N GLU A 500 -3.95 -10.21 -19.67
CA GLU A 500 -2.82 -9.42 -20.15
C GLU A 500 -1.64 -9.48 -19.17
N ASP A 501 -0.41 -9.36 -19.68
CA ASP A 501 0.75 -9.13 -18.81
C ASP A 501 0.57 -7.85 -18.00
N SER A 502 1.15 -7.80 -16.80
CA SER A 502 0.91 -6.70 -15.85
C SER A 502 1.29 -5.32 -16.41
N ALA A 503 2.28 -5.21 -17.27
CA ALA A 503 2.72 -3.91 -17.81
C ALA A 503 1.70 -3.38 -18.82
N GLN A 504 1.21 -4.24 -19.73
CA GLN A 504 0.16 -3.87 -20.68
C GLN A 504 -1.16 -3.59 -19.96
N TYR A 505 -1.54 -4.44 -19.01
CA TYR A 505 -2.72 -4.27 -18.17
C TYR A 505 -2.78 -2.88 -17.51
N PHE A 506 -1.74 -2.46 -16.79
CA PHE A 506 -1.72 -1.14 -16.15
C PHE A 506 -1.64 0.03 -17.14
N LYS A 507 -1.03 -0.20 -18.30
CA LYS A 507 -1.04 0.81 -19.37
C LYS A 507 -2.47 1.05 -19.87
N ASP A 508 -3.23 -0.02 -20.10
CA ASP A 508 -4.61 0.06 -20.57
C ASP A 508 -5.56 0.63 -19.51
N LEU A 509 -5.38 0.23 -18.24
CA LEU A 509 -6.14 0.83 -17.12
C LEU A 509 -5.98 2.36 -17.08
N ARG A 510 -4.74 2.84 -17.07
CA ARG A 510 -4.46 4.28 -17.05
C ARG A 510 -4.96 5.01 -18.28
N ALA A 511 -4.92 4.37 -19.44
CA ALA A 511 -5.41 4.93 -20.70
C ALA A 511 -6.94 4.89 -20.84
N GLY A 512 -7.67 4.13 -19.98
CA GLY A 512 -9.11 3.89 -20.13
C GLY A 512 -9.47 2.93 -21.28
N ASN A 513 -8.54 2.06 -21.68
CA ASN A 513 -8.73 1.07 -22.75
C ASN A 513 -9.37 -0.22 -22.22
N PHE A 514 -10.48 -0.11 -21.51
CA PHE A 514 -11.22 -1.24 -20.95
C PHE A 514 -12.70 -0.86 -20.79
N GLU A 515 -13.55 -1.85 -20.69
CA GLU A 515 -14.96 -1.75 -20.28
C GLU A 515 -15.10 -2.07 -18.79
N LEU A 516 -14.78 -3.31 -18.42
CA LEU A 516 -14.62 -3.78 -17.05
C LEU A 516 -13.20 -4.29 -16.86
N SER A 517 -12.64 -4.09 -15.68
CA SER A 517 -11.32 -4.63 -15.34
C SER A 517 -11.29 -5.10 -13.91
N THR A 518 -10.67 -6.27 -13.64
CA THR A 518 -10.30 -6.62 -12.27
C THR A 518 -9.31 -5.57 -11.76
N ASP A 519 -9.48 -5.14 -10.54
CA ASP A 519 -8.63 -4.14 -9.89
C ASP A 519 -8.44 -4.52 -8.42
N PHE A 520 -7.63 -3.79 -7.70
CA PHE A 520 -7.41 -4.05 -6.29
C PHE A 520 -7.25 -2.73 -5.51
N GLN A 521 -7.51 -2.82 -4.22
CA GLN A 521 -7.16 -1.80 -3.25
C GLN A 521 -6.41 -2.48 -2.13
N CYS A 522 -5.22 -1.98 -1.78
CA CYS A 522 -4.39 -2.48 -0.70
C CYS A 522 -3.85 -1.34 0.15
N GLY A 523 -4.05 -1.43 1.47
CA GLY A 523 -3.45 -0.52 2.44
C GLY A 523 -2.23 -1.14 3.14
N TYR A 524 -1.25 -0.34 3.50
CA TYR A 524 -0.10 -0.77 4.30
C TYR A 524 -0.30 -0.55 5.80
N VAL A 525 -1.18 0.35 6.20
CA VAL A 525 -1.77 0.43 7.54
C VAL A 525 -3.29 0.39 7.41
N VAL A 526 -3.98 -0.04 8.46
CA VAL A 526 -5.45 -0.07 8.47
C VAL A 526 -5.95 1.32 8.85
N ASP A 527 -6.21 2.15 7.85
CA ASP A 527 -6.74 3.51 8.05
C ASP A 527 -7.62 3.96 6.87
N PRO A 528 -8.83 4.51 7.15
CA PRO A 528 -9.77 4.93 6.12
C PRO A 528 -9.26 5.99 5.14
N ASP A 529 -8.37 6.90 5.55
CA ASP A 529 -7.86 7.92 4.63
C ASP A 529 -7.10 7.28 3.47
N LEU A 530 -6.32 6.22 3.76
CA LEU A 530 -5.58 5.48 2.75
C LEU A 530 -6.49 4.58 1.93
N ASP A 531 -7.43 3.89 2.59
CA ASP A 531 -8.30 2.92 1.94
C ASP A 531 -9.33 3.58 1.01
N LEU A 532 -9.81 4.79 1.36
CA LEU A 532 -10.83 5.51 0.59
C LEU A 532 -10.25 6.47 -0.46
N TYR A 533 -8.96 6.82 -0.38
CA TYR A 533 -8.30 7.78 -1.30
C TYR A 533 -8.48 7.40 -2.77
N LYS A 534 -8.33 6.11 -3.10
CA LYS A 534 -8.48 5.57 -4.46
C LYS A 534 -9.79 6.00 -5.14
N PHE A 535 -10.86 6.08 -4.38
CA PHE A 535 -12.23 6.22 -4.88
C PHE A 535 -12.72 7.67 -5.00
N GLN A 536 -11.86 8.66 -4.79
CA GLN A 536 -12.21 10.05 -5.08
C GLN A 536 -12.33 10.28 -6.59
N SER A 537 -12.94 11.38 -6.99
CA SER A 537 -13.08 11.80 -8.40
C SER A 537 -11.75 11.74 -9.17
N SER A 538 -11.80 11.45 -10.46
CA SER A 538 -10.62 11.27 -11.33
C SER A 538 -9.66 12.47 -11.36
N GLY A 539 -10.12 13.67 -11.07
CA GLY A 539 -9.26 14.86 -10.89
C GLY A 539 -8.55 14.95 -9.53
N ARG A 540 -8.84 14.04 -8.57
CA ARG A 540 -8.29 14.01 -7.21
C ARG A 540 -7.47 12.76 -6.92
N SER A 541 -7.78 11.65 -7.57
CA SER A 541 -7.07 10.39 -7.40
C SER A 541 -6.66 9.79 -8.74
N ASP A 542 -5.36 9.66 -8.98
CA ASP A 542 -4.81 8.98 -10.15
C ASP A 542 -5.10 7.46 -10.15
N ALA A 543 -5.55 6.93 -9.00
CA ALA A 543 -5.94 5.54 -8.83
C ALA A 543 -7.42 5.28 -9.16
N ASN A 544 -8.21 6.33 -9.47
CA ASN A 544 -9.58 6.20 -9.98
C ASN A 544 -9.57 5.77 -11.44
N TYR A 545 -9.40 4.50 -11.69
CA TYR A 545 -9.47 3.96 -13.06
C TYR A 545 -10.88 3.96 -13.64
N GLY A 546 -11.93 4.04 -12.79
CA GLY A 546 -13.33 4.15 -13.22
C GLY A 546 -13.66 5.45 -13.96
N ARG A 547 -12.79 6.48 -13.85
CA ARG A 547 -12.85 7.76 -14.58
C ARG A 547 -14.11 8.57 -14.31
N TYR A 548 -14.74 8.38 -13.18
CA TYR A 548 -15.92 9.14 -12.74
C TYR A 548 -15.55 10.39 -11.95
N THR A 549 -16.51 11.29 -11.84
CA THR A 549 -16.49 12.46 -10.97
C THR A 549 -17.73 12.45 -10.09
N ASP A 550 -17.54 12.46 -8.77
CA ASP A 550 -18.62 12.48 -7.79
C ASP A 550 -18.30 13.44 -6.63
N PRO A 551 -18.79 14.70 -6.71
CA PRO A 551 -18.54 15.70 -5.68
C PRO A 551 -19.07 15.33 -4.29
N VAL A 552 -20.13 14.50 -4.22
CA VAL A 552 -20.68 14.03 -2.93
C VAL A 552 -19.74 13.05 -2.28
N LEU A 553 -19.18 12.13 -3.06
CA LEU A 553 -18.18 11.18 -2.58
C LEU A 553 -16.91 11.90 -2.12
N ASP A 554 -16.46 12.91 -2.88
CA ASP A 554 -15.31 13.74 -2.51
C ASP A 554 -15.54 14.52 -1.20
N ASP A 555 -16.75 15.07 -0.98
CA ASP A 555 -17.11 15.75 0.27
C ASP A 555 -17.14 14.79 1.46
N LEU A 556 -17.70 13.59 1.28
CA LEU A 556 -17.69 12.55 2.31
C LEU A 556 -16.27 12.13 2.70
N TYR A 557 -15.36 12.00 1.71
CA TYR A 557 -13.95 11.76 1.97
C TYR A 557 -13.32 12.88 2.80
N VAL A 558 -13.53 14.14 2.41
CA VAL A 558 -13.00 15.31 3.13
C VAL A 558 -13.56 15.38 4.56
N ARG A 559 -14.83 15.11 4.76
CA ARG A 559 -15.45 15.10 6.10
C ARG A 559 -14.87 14.01 6.98
N GLN A 560 -14.81 12.76 6.51
CA GLN A 560 -14.24 11.68 7.33
C GLN A 560 -12.77 11.93 7.68
N SER A 561 -11.96 12.46 6.74
CA SER A 561 -10.53 12.71 6.95
C SER A 561 -10.22 13.84 7.94
N ARG A 562 -11.21 14.68 8.28
CA ARG A 562 -11.09 15.82 9.20
C ARG A 562 -11.87 15.66 10.50
N THR A 563 -12.71 14.64 10.60
CA THR A 563 -13.56 14.41 11.77
C THR A 563 -12.85 13.57 12.81
N VAL A 564 -12.54 14.17 13.96
CA VAL A 564 -11.82 13.51 15.05
C VAL A 564 -12.71 12.58 15.87
N ASP A 565 -14.02 12.92 15.99
CA ASP A 565 -14.98 12.09 16.70
C ASP A 565 -15.19 10.76 15.97
N PRO A 566 -14.94 9.59 16.60
CA PRO A 566 -14.98 8.29 15.94
C PRO A 566 -16.37 7.92 15.40
N GLU A 567 -17.45 8.30 16.11
CA GLU A 567 -18.82 7.94 15.71
C GLU A 567 -19.28 8.77 14.50
N HIS A 568 -18.96 10.06 14.48
CA HIS A 568 -19.22 10.91 13.33
C HIS A 568 -18.37 10.48 12.13
N ARG A 569 -17.09 10.15 12.36
CA ARG A 569 -16.21 9.64 11.32
C ARG A 569 -16.76 8.35 10.71
N ARG A 570 -17.18 7.38 11.55
CA ARG A 570 -17.81 6.13 11.09
C ARG A 570 -19.02 6.38 10.20
N ARG A 571 -19.89 7.32 10.57
CA ARG A 571 -21.07 7.67 9.74
C ARG A 571 -20.67 8.18 8.36
N TYR A 572 -19.64 9.03 8.25
CA TYR A 572 -19.16 9.50 6.96
C TYR A 572 -18.54 8.37 6.12
N ILE A 573 -17.80 7.46 6.74
CA ILE A 573 -17.22 6.28 6.07
C ILE A 573 -18.32 5.37 5.55
N GLN A 574 -19.34 5.08 6.35
CA GLN A 574 -20.49 4.26 5.93
C GLN A 574 -21.30 4.93 4.81
N ALA A 575 -21.49 6.24 4.88
CA ALA A 575 -22.15 6.99 3.80
C ALA A 575 -21.32 6.97 2.51
N PHE A 576 -19.98 7.10 2.62
CA PHE A 576 -19.06 6.97 1.49
C PHE A 576 -19.16 5.58 0.85
N GLU A 577 -19.10 4.53 1.67
CA GLU A 577 -19.19 3.14 1.24
C GLU A 577 -20.52 2.83 0.56
N LYS A 578 -21.62 3.27 1.15
CA LYS A 578 -22.96 3.14 0.57
C LYS A 578 -23.07 3.83 -0.79
N ARG A 579 -22.56 5.07 -0.91
CA ARG A 579 -22.56 5.77 -2.19
C ARG A 579 -21.72 5.07 -3.24
N LEU A 580 -20.52 4.65 -2.87
CA LEU A 580 -19.57 3.95 -3.76
C LEU A 580 -20.12 2.62 -4.28
N LEU A 581 -20.71 1.80 -3.39
CA LEU A 581 -21.01 0.39 -3.64
C LEU A 581 -22.47 0.10 -3.94
N ASP A 582 -23.41 0.98 -3.56
CA ASP A 582 -24.84 0.79 -3.68
C ASP A 582 -25.55 1.88 -4.50
N GLU A 583 -25.38 3.16 -4.14
CA GLU A 583 -26.16 4.24 -4.79
C GLU A 583 -25.67 4.48 -6.21
N GLU A 584 -24.35 4.64 -6.43
CA GLU A 584 -23.76 4.91 -7.74
C GLU A 584 -23.03 3.71 -8.35
N VAL A 585 -22.60 2.78 -7.52
CA VAL A 585 -21.83 1.59 -7.91
C VAL A 585 -20.66 1.98 -8.83
N HIS A 586 -19.80 2.88 -8.33
CA HIS A 586 -18.61 3.32 -9.08
C HIS A 586 -17.58 2.21 -9.24
N TYR A 587 -17.49 1.34 -8.24
CA TYR A 587 -16.70 0.12 -8.22
C TYR A 587 -17.54 -1.04 -7.67
N ILE A 588 -17.21 -2.25 -8.07
CA ILE A 588 -17.77 -3.45 -7.45
C ILE A 588 -16.68 -4.05 -6.56
N TYR A 589 -16.90 -4.06 -5.26
CA TYR A 589 -16.05 -4.80 -4.32
C TYR A 589 -16.48 -6.26 -4.36
N THR A 590 -15.54 -7.18 -4.61
CA THR A 590 -15.85 -8.62 -4.72
C THR A 590 -15.72 -9.31 -3.37
N LEU A 591 -14.51 -9.67 -2.99
CA LEU A 591 -14.18 -10.34 -1.74
C LEU A 591 -12.88 -9.77 -1.15
N GLN A 592 -12.79 -9.80 0.16
CA GLN A 592 -11.58 -9.46 0.91
C GLN A 592 -10.51 -10.53 0.70
N TRP A 593 -9.26 -10.09 0.56
CA TRP A 593 -8.15 -11.01 0.50
C TRP A 593 -7.87 -11.60 1.89
N HIS A 594 -7.19 -12.74 1.88
CA HIS A 594 -6.85 -13.47 3.09
C HIS A 594 -5.39 -13.93 3.04
N ARG A 595 -4.64 -13.65 4.10
CA ARG A 595 -3.24 -14.06 4.22
C ARG A 595 -3.16 -15.42 4.93
N ILE A 596 -2.33 -16.30 4.39
CA ILE A 596 -2.05 -17.63 4.94
C ILE A 596 -0.53 -17.79 4.96
N VAL A 597 0.07 -17.78 6.14
CA VAL A 597 1.52 -17.84 6.31
C VAL A 597 1.91 -19.09 7.10
N PRO A 598 2.18 -20.22 6.42
CA PRO A 598 2.89 -21.33 7.03
C PRO A 598 4.37 -20.95 7.18
N HIS A 599 4.90 -21.14 8.38
CA HIS A 599 6.29 -20.86 8.72
C HIS A 599 6.87 -21.92 9.66
N SER A 600 8.18 -22.04 9.73
CA SER A 600 8.85 -22.92 10.68
C SER A 600 8.37 -22.67 12.10
N SER A 601 7.99 -23.73 12.83
CA SER A 601 7.55 -23.62 14.23
C SER A 601 8.64 -23.08 15.16
N ARG A 602 9.90 -23.03 14.71
CA ARG A 602 10.97 -22.38 15.47
C ARG A 602 10.91 -20.84 15.44
N VAL A 603 10.22 -20.22 14.46
CA VAL A 603 10.02 -18.77 14.41
C VAL A 603 9.04 -18.35 15.49
N ARG A 604 9.49 -17.50 16.39
CA ARG A 604 8.72 -16.95 17.51
C ARG A 604 8.80 -15.43 17.51
N GLY A 605 7.89 -14.75 18.22
CA GLY A 605 7.88 -13.29 18.34
C GLY A 605 7.49 -12.55 17.07
N TRP A 606 7.00 -13.28 16.04
CA TRP A 606 6.38 -12.72 14.85
C TRP A 606 4.87 -13.01 14.88
N THR A 607 4.07 -11.99 14.61
CA THR A 607 2.61 -12.09 14.55
C THR A 607 2.13 -11.61 13.19
N ILE A 608 1.26 -12.39 12.55
CA ILE A 608 0.61 -11.98 11.31
C ILE A 608 -0.31 -10.79 11.55
N THR A 609 -0.35 -9.87 10.60
CA THR A 609 -1.23 -8.69 10.62
C THR A 609 -1.98 -8.56 9.29
N PRO A 610 -3.01 -7.72 9.19
CA PRO A 610 -3.70 -7.48 7.92
C PRO A 610 -2.82 -6.90 6.83
N SER A 611 -1.63 -6.40 7.13
CA SER A 611 -0.69 -5.89 6.12
C SER A 611 0.65 -6.61 6.16
N HIS A 612 1.09 -7.14 5.03
CA HIS A 612 2.43 -7.76 4.92
C HIS A 612 3.58 -6.75 4.95
N TYR A 613 3.26 -5.46 4.94
CA TYR A 613 4.25 -4.39 5.08
C TYR A 613 4.62 -4.11 6.54
N LEU A 614 3.82 -4.61 7.50
CA LEU A 614 4.07 -4.48 8.93
C LEU A 614 4.94 -5.63 9.47
N ASN A 615 5.54 -5.43 10.64
CA ASN A 615 6.34 -6.43 11.37
C ASN A 615 7.59 -6.94 10.62
N ASN A 616 8.17 -6.09 9.77
CA ASN A 616 9.37 -6.44 9.02
C ASN A 616 10.68 -5.91 9.65
N GLN A 617 10.63 -5.22 10.80
CA GLN A 617 11.85 -4.77 11.50
C GLN A 617 12.59 -5.92 12.18
N LEU A 618 11.90 -7.04 12.50
CA LEU A 618 12.45 -8.29 13.05
C LEU A 618 13.06 -8.18 14.46
N ASP A 619 12.92 -7.05 15.13
CA ASP A 619 13.48 -6.82 16.47
C ASP A 619 12.86 -7.69 17.56
N THR A 620 11.61 -8.15 17.38
CA THR A 620 10.89 -9.05 18.30
C THR A 620 11.04 -10.52 17.94
N VAL A 621 11.61 -10.84 16.77
CA VAL A 621 11.68 -12.20 16.25
C VAL A 621 12.86 -12.95 16.86
N TRP A 622 12.63 -14.22 17.24
CA TRP A 622 13.66 -15.14 17.75
C TRP A 622 13.40 -16.57 17.28
N LEU A 623 14.40 -17.42 17.40
CA LEU A 623 14.34 -18.82 16.98
C LEU A 623 14.34 -19.74 18.20
N ALA A 624 13.28 -20.56 18.33
CA ALA A 624 13.29 -21.70 19.25
C ALA A 624 14.20 -22.81 18.69
N GLU A 625 14.66 -23.72 19.57
CA GLU A 625 15.41 -24.92 19.19
C GLU A 625 14.59 -25.87 18.34
#